data_b65bf3f267c8b67eb86c4f7967e0b1d9
#
_entry.id   b65bf3f267c8b67eb86c4f7967e0b1d9
#
_cell.length_a   1.000
_cell.length_b   1.000
_cell.length_c   1.000
_cell.angle_alpha   90.00
_cell.angle_beta   90.00
_cell.angle_gamma   90.00
#
_symmetry.space_group_name_H-M   'P 1'
#
loop_
_entity.id
_entity.type
_entity.pdbx_description
1 polymer ?
#
loop_
_entity_poly.entity_id
_entity_poly.type
_entity_poly.pdbx_seq_one_letter_code
_entity_poly.pdbx_strand_id
1 'polypeptide(L)' 'PDFDRAFLEQIIAHHRMGVMMASHSQWGTVHPELRKLEAAMVRVQSEEIEQMARWYQQWFGTANR' A
#
# COMPACT_ATOMS: atom_id res chain seq x y z
N PRO A 1 10.84 20.42 -3.76
CA PRO A 1 11.53 19.40 -2.95
C PRO A 1 10.60 18.69 -1.99
N ASP A 2 9.62 19.41 -1.43
CA ASP A 2 8.73 18.77 -0.47
C ASP A 2 7.58 18.02 -1.13
N PHE A 3 7.34 18.28 -2.41
CA PHE A 3 6.23 17.64 -3.09
C PHE A 3 6.38 16.11 -3.14
N ASP A 4 7.56 15.65 -3.55
CA ASP A 4 7.77 14.20 -3.67
C ASP A 4 7.62 13.51 -2.34
N ARG A 5 8.12 14.14 -1.29
CA ARG A 5 8.02 13.59 0.05
C ARG A 5 6.57 13.49 0.51
N ALA A 6 5.82 14.58 0.34
CA ALA A 6 4.43 14.61 0.73
C ALA A 6 3.61 13.62 -0.09
N PHE A 7 3.90 13.54 -1.39
CA PHE A 7 3.21 12.61 -2.27
C PHE A 7 3.42 11.17 -1.81
N LEU A 8 4.66 10.80 -1.53
CA LEU A 8 4.95 9.44 -1.09
C LEU A 8 4.28 9.12 0.23
N GLU A 9 4.31 10.05 1.17
CA GLU A 9 3.64 9.83 2.46
C GLU A 9 2.17 9.56 2.29
N GLN A 10 1.51 10.35 1.45
CA GLN A 10 0.08 10.21 1.24
C GLN A 10 -0.27 8.95 0.46
N ILE A 11 0.51 8.63 -0.56
CA ILE A 11 0.24 7.47 -1.39
C ILE A 11 0.48 6.18 -0.63
N ILE A 12 1.51 6.14 0.21
CA ILE A 12 1.76 4.97 1.06
C ILE A 12 0.58 4.75 2.01
N ALA A 13 0.10 5.81 2.64
CA ALA A 13 -1.05 5.73 3.54
C ALA A 13 -2.29 5.24 2.80
N HIS A 14 -2.49 5.75 1.59
CA HIS A 14 -3.63 5.36 0.76
C HIS A 14 -3.57 3.88 0.40
N HIS A 15 -2.39 3.41 0.00
CA HIS A 15 -2.18 2.00 -0.34
C HIS A 15 -2.40 1.10 0.87
N ARG A 16 -1.93 1.51 2.04
CA ARG A 16 -2.14 0.73 3.26
C ARG A 16 -3.61 0.61 3.60
N MET A 17 -4.36 1.68 3.40
CA MET A 17 -5.80 1.63 3.61
C MET A 17 -6.46 0.66 2.63
N GLY A 18 -6.05 0.70 1.36
CA GLY A 18 -6.57 -0.21 0.35
C GLY A 18 -6.29 -1.66 0.67
N VAL A 19 -5.06 -1.95 1.14
CA VAL A 19 -4.70 -3.30 1.54
C VAL A 19 -5.58 -3.77 2.71
N MET A 20 -5.78 -2.90 3.69
CA MET A 20 -6.61 -3.25 4.82
C MET A 20 -8.04 -3.54 4.42
N MET A 21 -8.61 -2.69 3.56
CA MET A 21 -9.98 -2.89 3.08
C MET A 21 -10.11 -4.18 2.29
N ALA A 22 -9.17 -4.43 1.37
CA ALA A 22 -9.21 -5.65 0.55
C ALA A 22 -9.05 -6.90 1.41
N SER A 23 -8.20 -6.85 2.43
CA SER A 23 -8.01 -7.96 3.34
C SER A 23 -9.29 -8.27 4.12
N HIS A 24 -9.97 -7.24 4.57
CA HIS A 24 -11.24 -7.44 5.28
C HIS A 24 -12.32 -7.97 4.36
N SER A 25 -12.38 -7.46 3.14
CA SER A 25 -13.40 -7.88 2.17
C SER A 25 -13.31 -9.35 1.83
N GLN A 26 -12.10 -9.92 1.85
CA GLN A 26 -11.93 -11.34 1.55
C GLN A 26 -12.78 -12.23 2.46
N TRP A 27 -12.99 -11.84 3.71
CA TRP A 27 -13.74 -12.63 4.66
C TRP A 27 -15.23 -12.64 4.35
N GLY A 28 -15.74 -11.57 3.73
CA GLY A 28 -17.17 -11.47 3.43
C GLY A 28 -17.53 -11.78 2.00
N THR A 29 -16.54 -11.91 1.13
CA THR A 29 -16.80 -12.13 -0.29
C THR A 29 -17.10 -13.60 -0.56
N VAL A 30 -18.25 -13.88 -1.17
CA VAL A 30 -18.65 -15.23 -1.49
C VAL A 30 -18.29 -15.66 -2.91
N HIS A 31 -18.00 -14.71 -3.78
CA HIS A 31 -17.64 -15.02 -5.17
C HIS A 31 -16.14 -15.31 -5.27
N PRO A 32 -15.76 -16.51 -5.73
CA PRO A 32 -14.32 -16.86 -5.80
C PRO A 32 -13.51 -15.91 -6.67
N GLU A 33 -14.10 -15.41 -7.75
CA GLU A 33 -13.41 -14.48 -8.64
C GLU A 33 -13.04 -13.19 -7.90
N LEU A 34 -13.95 -12.69 -7.08
CA LEU A 34 -13.67 -11.48 -6.32
C LEU A 34 -12.63 -11.73 -5.24
N ARG A 35 -12.66 -12.89 -4.60
CA ARG A 35 -11.65 -13.22 -3.60
C ARG A 35 -10.26 -13.27 -4.21
N LYS A 36 -10.14 -13.81 -5.42
CA LYS A 36 -8.85 -13.83 -6.12
C LYS A 36 -8.37 -12.44 -6.45
N LEU A 37 -9.29 -11.58 -6.90
CA LEU A 37 -8.94 -10.21 -7.21
C LEU A 37 -8.48 -9.47 -5.96
N GLU A 38 -9.18 -9.63 -4.86
CA GLU A 38 -8.83 -8.98 -3.61
C GLU A 38 -7.47 -9.44 -3.10
N ALA A 39 -7.19 -10.74 -3.22
CA ALA A 39 -5.88 -11.27 -2.82
C ALA A 39 -4.77 -10.70 -3.71
N ALA A 40 -5.02 -10.57 -5.01
CA ALA A 40 -4.05 -9.99 -5.92
C ALA A 40 -3.82 -8.52 -5.57
N MET A 41 -4.86 -7.78 -5.23
CA MET A 41 -4.72 -6.39 -4.83
C MET A 41 -3.88 -6.24 -3.57
N VAL A 42 -4.11 -7.10 -2.58
CA VAL A 42 -3.31 -7.07 -1.35
C VAL A 42 -1.84 -7.28 -1.67
N ARG A 43 -1.54 -8.27 -2.51
CA ARG A 43 -0.15 -8.58 -2.86
C ARG A 43 0.51 -7.42 -3.62
N VAL A 44 -0.16 -6.94 -4.67
CA VAL A 44 0.43 -5.91 -5.52
C VAL A 44 0.61 -4.61 -4.76
N GLN A 45 -0.41 -4.18 -4.02
CA GLN A 45 -0.31 -2.92 -3.29
C GLN A 45 0.69 -3.01 -2.15
N SER A 46 0.81 -4.18 -1.53
CA SER A 46 1.83 -4.37 -0.50
C SER A 46 3.24 -4.25 -1.07
N GLU A 47 3.47 -4.80 -2.26
CA GLU A 47 4.76 -4.67 -2.94
C GLU A 47 5.05 -3.22 -3.29
N GLU A 48 4.02 -2.49 -3.73
CA GLU A 48 4.18 -1.07 -4.05
C GLU A 48 4.50 -0.25 -2.81
N ILE A 49 3.86 -0.57 -1.68
CA ILE A 49 4.17 0.10 -0.42
C ILE A 49 5.63 -0.10 -0.06
N GLU A 50 6.14 -1.32 -0.18
CA GLU A 50 7.54 -1.60 0.13
C GLU A 50 8.48 -0.83 -0.77
N GLN A 51 8.17 -0.76 -2.06
CA GLN A 51 9.01 -0.02 -2.99
C GLN A 51 9.01 1.47 -2.68
N MET A 52 7.84 2.02 -2.41
CA MET A 52 7.74 3.45 -2.08
C MET A 52 8.42 3.76 -0.75
N ALA A 53 8.34 2.85 0.21
CA ALA A 53 9.03 3.04 1.49
C ALA A 53 10.55 3.03 1.30
N ARG A 54 11.06 2.20 0.41
CA ARG A 54 12.49 2.19 0.09
C ARG A 54 12.91 3.50 -0.55
N TRP A 55 12.13 3.99 -1.50
CA TRP A 55 12.41 5.28 -2.13
C TRP A 55 12.38 6.40 -1.10
N TYR A 56 11.38 6.40 -0.23
CA TYR A 56 11.28 7.42 0.80
C TYR A 56 12.52 7.42 1.68
N GLN A 57 12.94 6.25 2.08
CA GLN A 57 14.12 6.12 2.93
C GLN A 57 15.38 6.56 2.20
N GLN A 58 15.52 6.19 0.95
CA GLN A 58 16.67 6.59 0.14
C GLN A 58 16.76 8.09 -0.06
N TRP A 59 15.61 8.70 -0.33
CA TRP A 59 15.60 10.11 -0.72
C TRP A 59 15.48 11.05 0.47
N PHE A 60 14.83 10.64 1.53
CA PHE A 60 14.52 11.55 2.64
C PHE A 60 15.00 11.03 3.98
N GLY A 61 15.48 9.80 4.04
CA GLY A 61 15.90 9.19 5.27
C GLY A 61 14.71 8.75 6.11
N THR A 62 15.00 8.30 7.32
CA THR A 62 13.95 7.88 8.23
C THR A 62 13.62 8.99 9.20
N ALA A 63 12.34 9.05 9.58
CA ALA A 63 11.88 10.14 10.42
C ALA A 63 12.49 10.14 11.80
N ASN A 64 12.89 8.99 12.29
CA ASN A 64 13.42 8.87 13.65
C ASN A 64 14.92 8.72 13.69
N ARG A 65 15.58 9.25 12.70
CA ARG A 65 17.04 9.21 12.66
C ARG A 65 17.68 10.29 13.48
#